data_8c037e2edb3baf4631f807710737648c
#
_entry.id   8c037e2edb3baf4631f807710737648c
#
_cell.length_a   1.000
_cell.length_b   1.000
_cell.length_c   1.000
_cell.angle_alpha   90.00
_cell.angle_beta   90.00
_cell.angle_gamma   90.00
#
_symmetry.space_group_name_H-M   'P 1'
#
loop_
_entity.id
_entity.type
_entity.pdbx_description
1 polymer ?
#
loop_
_entity_poly.entity_id
_entity_poly.type
_entity_poly.pdbx_seq_one_letter_code
_entity_poly.pdbx_strand_id
1 'polypeptide(L)'
;MEHQRHGATAAAHALLLAGYSVHLDPSLNTLTAPDGDGQAARRYLDRLAERARAAETDQDVVAVLSEIAAPEEGLLPQLVQSLITTWATWGERRCEAGLDEGPVDQLMETTSSLSDSARRITQIRNQAARHTPPAAASEKAVPPPAPSAAPSARRR
;
A
#
# COMPACT_ATOMS: atom_id res chain seq x y z
N MET A 1 24.56 -20.11 -17.17
CA MET A 1 24.39 -19.14 -16.08
C MET A 1 23.12 -19.38 -15.25
N GLU A 2 21.98 -19.76 -15.81
CA GLU A 2 20.74 -20.01 -15.04
C GLU A 2 20.87 -21.15 -14.02
N HIS A 3 21.55 -22.25 -14.35
CA HIS A 3 21.77 -23.36 -13.42
C HIS A 3 22.55 -22.95 -12.16
N GLN A 4 23.51 -22.00 -12.28
CA GLN A 4 24.24 -21.48 -11.12
C GLN A 4 23.36 -20.64 -10.21
N ARG A 5 22.47 -19.83 -10.78
CA ARG A 5 21.52 -19.01 -10.01
C ARG A 5 20.53 -19.88 -9.22
N HIS A 6 19.94 -20.88 -9.87
CA HIS A 6 19.05 -21.83 -9.21
C HIS A 6 19.75 -22.60 -8.09
N GLY A 7 20.99 -23.06 -8.34
CA GLY A 7 21.79 -23.75 -7.32
C GLY A 7 22.14 -22.86 -6.12
N ALA A 8 22.54 -21.61 -6.36
CA ALA A 8 22.85 -20.65 -5.30
C ALA A 8 21.62 -20.31 -4.46
N THR A 9 20.46 -20.09 -5.09
CA THR A 9 19.20 -19.82 -4.40
C THR A 9 18.75 -21.02 -3.56
N ALA A 10 18.84 -22.24 -4.10
CA ALA A 10 18.47 -23.46 -3.37
C ALA A 10 19.41 -23.71 -2.16
N ALA A 11 20.71 -23.50 -2.32
CA ALA A 11 21.68 -23.62 -1.25
C ALA A 11 21.47 -22.59 -0.14
N ALA A 12 21.23 -21.32 -0.52
CA ALA A 12 20.92 -20.26 0.44
C ALA A 12 19.64 -20.56 1.23
N HIS A 13 18.62 -21.07 0.56
CA HIS A 13 17.35 -21.46 1.18
C HIS A 13 17.54 -22.63 2.16
N ALA A 14 18.31 -23.64 1.79
CA ALA A 14 18.65 -24.76 2.68
C ALA A 14 19.40 -24.32 3.93
N LEU A 15 20.35 -23.36 3.79
CA LEU A 15 21.08 -22.80 4.93
C LEU A 15 20.19 -21.95 5.84
N LEU A 16 19.28 -21.17 5.28
CA LEU A 16 18.29 -20.40 6.05
C LEU A 16 17.37 -21.34 6.86
N LEU A 17 16.92 -22.45 6.25
CA LEU A 17 16.12 -23.47 6.95
C LEU A 17 16.91 -24.17 8.06
N ALA A 18 18.23 -24.26 7.94
CA ALA A 18 19.12 -24.79 8.98
C ALA A 18 19.46 -23.75 10.07
N GLY A 19 18.88 -22.55 10.04
CA GLY A 19 19.08 -21.50 11.04
C GLY A 19 20.30 -20.61 10.81
N TYR A 20 20.96 -20.69 9.65
CA TYR A 20 22.10 -19.83 9.31
C TYR A 20 21.63 -18.54 8.66
N SER A 21 22.24 -17.42 9.01
CA SER A 21 22.07 -16.17 8.26
C SER A 21 22.88 -16.23 6.97
N VAL A 22 22.23 -16.08 5.83
CA VAL A 22 22.87 -16.14 4.51
C VAL A 22 22.72 -14.81 3.81
N HIS A 23 23.84 -14.25 3.37
CA HIS A 23 23.84 -13.12 2.45
C HIS A 23 24.01 -13.65 1.03
N LEU A 24 22.95 -13.62 0.23
CA LEU A 24 23.00 -13.99 -1.18
C LEU A 24 23.05 -12.71 -2.02
N ASP A 25 24.01 -12.65 -2.95
CA ASP A 25 24.04 -11.56 -3.92
C ASP A 25 22.69 -11.49 -4.69
N PRO A 26 22.04 -10.33 -4.76
CA PRO A 26 20.76 -10.18 -5.44
C PRO A 26 20.75 -10.70 -6.88
N SER A 27 21.88 -10.62 -7.58
CA SER A 27 22.01 -11.12 -8.95
C SER A 27 21.95 -12.65 -9.07
N LEU A 28 22.18 -13.37 -7.97
CA LEU A 28 22.10 -14.82 -7.87
C LEU A 28 20.78 -15.33 -7.32
N ASN A 29 19.94 -14.45 -6.79
CA ASN A 29 18.65 -14.82 -6.22
C ASN A 29 17.60 -14.92 -7.32
N THR A 30 17.21 -16.13 -7.71
CA THR A 30 16.16 -16.37 -8.71
C THR A 30 14.74 -16.13 -8.19
N LEU A 31 14.58 -15.99 -6.86
CA LEU A 31 13.29 -15.65 -6.22
C LEU A 31 13.11 -14.13 -6.06
N THR A 32 14.15 -13.36 -6.36
CA THR A 32 14.03 -11.91 -6.38
C THR A 32 13.16 -11.51 -7.58
N ALA A 33 12.12 -10.74 -7.32
CA ALA A 33 11.36 -10.08 -8.38
C ALA A 33 12.32 -9.35 -9.33
N PRO A 34 12.02 -9.27 -10.63
CA PRO A 34 12.85 -8.52 -11.57
C PRO A 34 13.22 -7.16 -10.97
N ASP A 35 14.48 -6.77 -11.05
CA ASP A 35 15.05 -5.57 -10.39
C ASP A 35 14.18 -4.30 -10.52
N GLY A 36 13.31 -4.26 -11.54
CA GLY A 36 12.35 -3.19 -11.77
C GLY A 36 11.25 -3.06 -10.73
N ASP A 37 10.72 -4.17 -10.20
CA ASP A 37 9.51 -4.14 -9.34
C ASP A 37 9.82 -3.60 -7.94
N GLY A 38 10.89 -4.07 -7.32
CA GLY A 38 11.35 -3.56 -6.02
C GLY A 38 11.72 -2.08 -6.08
N GLN A 39 12.35 -1.65 -7.19
CA GLN A 39 12.70 -0.26 -7.41
C GLN A 39 11.46 0.59 -7.70
N ALA A 40 10.49 0.07 -8.44
CA ALA A 40 9.21 0.74 -8.67
C ALA A 40 8.43 0.93 -7.37
N ALA A 41 8.37 -0.10 -6.52
CA ALA A 41 7.73 -0.02 -5.21
C ALA A 41 8.39 1.03 -4.30
N ARG A 42 9.73 1.07 -4.24
CA ARG A 42 10.46 2.10 -3.47
C ARG A 42 10.14 3.50 -3.96
N ARG A 43 10.21 3.74 -5.28
CA ARG A 43 9.85 5.04 -5.87
C ARG A 43 8.40 5.44 -5.59
N TYR A 44 7.49 4.48 -5.51
CA TYR A 44 6.11 4.75 -5.13
C TYR A 44 6.00 5.20 -3.66
N LEU A 45 6.66 4.49 -2.75
CA LEU A 45 6.69 4.84 -1.33
C LEU A 45 7.37 6.19 -1.09
N ASP A 46 8.45 6.51 -1.81
CA ASP A 46 9.12 7.81 -1.75
C ASP A 46 8.17 8.95 -2.17
N ARG A 47 7.45 8.78 -3.28
CA ARG A 47 6.44 9.76 -3.72
C ARG A 47 5.31 9.92 -2.70
N LEU A 48 4.88 8.84 -2.07
CA LEU A 48 3.85 8.88 -1.04
C LEU A 48 4.35 9.66 0.19
N ALA A 49 5.60 9.46 0.59
CA ALA A 49 6.24 10.20 1.67
C ALA A 49 6.40 11.70 1.34
N GLU A 50 6.76 12.05 0.10
CA GLU A 50 6.80 13.45 -0.34
C GLU A 50 5.41 14.10 -0.29
N ARG A 51 4.38 13.42 -0.75
CA ARG A 51 3.00 13.93 -0.64
C ARG A 51 2.56 14.12 0.81
N ALA A 52 2.94 13.20 1.69
CA ALA A 52 2.67 13.35 3.13
C ALA A 52 3.38 14.56 3.74
N ARG A 53 4.62 14.88 3.31
CA ARG A 53 5.33 16.09 3.75
C ARG A 53 4.74 17.39 3.19
N ALA A 54 4.19 17.33 1.98
CA ALA A 54 3.58 18.45 1.29
C ALA A 54 2.09 18.65 1.67
N ALA A 55 1.53 17.78 2.51
CA ALA A 55 0.14 17.87 2.94
C ALA A 55 -0.06 19.15 3.81
N GLU A 56 -0.92 20.03 3.35
CA GLU A 56 -1.27 21.28 4.05
C GLU A 56 -2.66 21.20 4.71
N THR A 57 -3.48 20.25 4.29
CA THR A 57 -4.86 20.08 4.76
C THR A 57 -5.11 18.67 5.26
N ASP A 58 -6.13 18.51 6.12
CA ASP A 58 -6.60 17.19 6.54
C ASP A 58 -7.05 16.33 5.34
N GLN A 59 -7.54 16.95 4.28
CA GLN A 59 -7.93 16.26 3.06
C GLN A 59 -6.73 15.65 2.33
N ASP A 60 -5.59 16.33 2.31
CA ASP A 60 -4.35 15.80 1.75
C ASP A 60 -3.86 14.59 2.56
N VAL A 61 -3.93 14.70 3.90
CA VAL A 61 -3.61 13.59 4.80
C VAL A 61 -4.54 12.40 4.56
N VAL A 62 -5.85 12.64 4.44
CA VAL A 62 -6.85 11.60 4.14
C VAL A 62 -6.56 10.91 2.82
N ALA A 63 -6.13 11.67 1.79
CA ALA A 63 -5.77 11.09 0.49
C ALA A 63 -4.58 10.14 0.62
N VAL A 64 -3.51 10.54 1.32
CA VAL A 64 -2.33 9.69 1.58
C VAL A 64 -2.70 8.46 2.40
N LEU A 65 -3.46 8.63 3.48
CA LEU A 65 -3.90 7.51 4.33
C LEU A 65 -4.82 6.54 3.57
N SER A 66 -5.58 7.02 2.58
CA SER A 66 -6.42 6.18 1.74
C SER A 66 -5.58 5.26 0.85
N GLU A 67 -4.50 5.76 0.26
CA GLU A 67 -3.56 4.92 -0.51
C GLU A 67 -2.85 3.89 0.37
N ILE A 68 -2.58 4.23 1.63
CA ILE A 68 -1.91 3.31 2.57
C ILE A 68 -2.88 2.24 3.09
N ALA A 69 -4.10 2.62 3.49
CA ALA A 69 -4.96 1.77 4.32
C ALA A 69 -6.40 1.62 3.81
N ALA A 70 -6.68 1.91 2.53
CA ALA A 70 -7.98 1.57 1.96
C ALA A 70 -8.24 0.05 2.08
N PRO A 71 -9.47 -0.39 2.43
CA PRO A 71 -9.73 -1.78 2.82
C PRO A 71 -9.35 -2.85 1.78
N GLU A 72 -9.44 -2.55 0.50
CA GLU A 72 -9.17 -3.52 -0.57
C GLU A 72 -7.94 -3.16 -1.41
N GLU A 73 -7.73 -1.88 -1.67
CA GLU A 73 -6.71 -1.38 -2.60
C GLU A 73 -5.48 -0.78 -1.89
N GLY A 74 -5.54 -0.60 -0.57
CA GLY A 74 -4.45 0.00 0.19
C GLY A 74 -3.22 -0.90 0.27
N LEU A 75 -2.05 -0.28 0.40
CA LEU A 75 -0.76 -0.99 0.50
C LEU A 75 -0.71 -1.95 1.71
N LEU A 76 -1.23 -1.53 2.87
CA LEU A 76 -1.21 -2.35 4.08
C LEU A 76 -2.08 -3.60 3.97
N PRO A 77 -3.35 -3.55 3.52
CA PRO A 77 -4.13 -4.75 3.27
C PRO A 77 -3.47 -5.71 2.28
N GLN A 78 -2.87 -5.21 1.21
CA GLN A 78 -2.17 -6.05 0.24
C GLN A 78 -0.90 -6.70 0.84
N LEU A 79 -0.15 -5.97 1.66
CA LEU A 79 0.99 -6.52 2.39
C LEU A 79 0.54 -7.60 3.37
N VAL A 80 -0.53 -7.35 4.14
CA VAL A 80 -1.12 -8.34 5.07
C VAL A 80 -1.53 -9.59 4.30
N GLN A 81 -2.19 -9.45 3.16
CA GLN A 81 -2.60 -10.59 2.32
C GLN A 81 -1.39 -11.39 1.82
N SER A 82 -0.32 -10.72 1.42
CA SER A 82 0.94 -11.36 1.01
C SER A 82 1.58 -12.14 2.16
N LEU A 83 1.58 -11.59 3.37
CA LEU A 83 2.07 -12.25 4.58
C LEU A 83 1.21 -13.46 4.96
N ILE A 84 -0.13 -13.37 4.84
CA ILE A 84 -1.05 -14.50 5.04
C ILE A 84 -0.70 -15.64 4.09
N THR A 85 -0.56 -15.36 2.80
CA THR A 85 -0.17 -16.35 1.81
C THR A 85 1.19 -16.97 2.16
N THR A 86 2.13 -16.15 2.61
CA THR A 86 3.48 -16.59 2.95
C THR A 86 3.46 -17.56 4.13
N TRP A 87 2.85 -17.19 5.26
CA TRP A 87 2.84 -18.07 6.44
C TRP A 87 2.01 -19.32 6.21
N ALA A 88 0.90 -19.25 5.48
CA ALA A 88 0.08 -20.41 5.15
C ALA A 88 0.87 -21.43 4.32
N THR A 89 1.46 -21.00 3.19
CA THR A 89 2.28 -21.86 2.33
C THR A 89 3.54 -22.38 3.05
N TRP A 90 4.11 -21.57 3.93
CA TRP A 90 5.28 -21.98 4.70
C TRP A 90 4.91 -22.99 5.78
N GLY A 91 3.78 -22.81 6.46
CA GLY A 91 3.23 -23.74 7.44
C GLY A 91 2.97 -25.13 6.85
N GLU A 92 2.28 -25.19 5.70
CA GLU A 92 2.04 -26.45 4.98
C GLU A 92 3.34 -27.21 4.72
N ARG A 93 4.36 -26.53 4.17
CA ARG A 93 5.67 -27.16 3.89
C ARG A 93 6.39 -27.62 5.13
N ARG A 94 6.30 -26.88 6.25
CA ARG A 94 6.95 -27.29 7.52
C ARG A 94 6.24 -28.46 8.14
N CYS A 95 4.91 -28.47 8.12
CA CYS A 95 4.10 -29.60 8.59
C CYS A 95 4.42 -30.88 7.79
N GLU A 96 4.44 -30.81 6.45
CA GLU A 96 4.81 -31.94 5.58
C GLU A 96 6.24 -32.47 5.87
N ALA A 97 7.16 -31.57 6.22
CA ALA A 97 8.54 -31.92 6.56
C ALA A 97 8.72 -32.37 8.02
N GLY A 98 7.68 -32.35 8.86
CA GLY A 98 7.77 -32.65 10.29
C GLY A 98 8.64 -31.67 11.08
N LEU A 99 8.74 -30.41 10.64
CA LEU A 99 9.53 -29.38 11.27
C LEU A 99 8.68 -28.58 12.28
N ASP A 100 9.38 -27.96 13.26
CA ASP A 100 8.76 -27.09 14.25
C ASP A 100 7.99 -25.92 13.59
N GLU A 101 6.75 -25.68 14.00
CA GLU A 101 5.85 -24.64 13.45
C GLU A 101 5.99 -23.28 14.16
N GLY A 102 6.73 -23.19 15.26
CA GLY A 102 6.88 -21.98 16.07
C GLY A 102 7.18 -20.69 15.27
N PRO A 103 8.09 -20.71 14.28
CA PRO A 103 8.33 -19.53 13.45
C PRO A 103 7.13 -19.11 12.58
N VAL A 104 6.28 -20.06 12.16
CA VAL A 104 5.05 -19.80 11.39
C VAL A 104 4.00 -19.14 12.28
N ASP A 105 3.85 -19.64 13.52
CA ASP A 105 2.93 -19.07 14.51
C ASP A 105 3.31 -17.61 14.84
N GLN A 106 4.60 -17.34 15.02
CA GLN A 106 5.10 -15.97 15.24
C GLN A 106 4.79 -15.04 14.06
N LEU A 107 4.94 -15.53 12.82
CA LEU A 107 4.62 -14.75 11.64
C LEU A 107 3.11 -14.51 11.54
N MET A 108 2.29 -15.49 11.88
CA MET A 108 0.83 -15.38 11.92
C MET A 108 0.39 -14.33 12.94
N GLU A 109 0.94 -14.36 14.17
CA GLU A 109 0.64 -13.38 15.22
C GLU A 109 1.05 -11.96 14.79
N THR A 110 2.26 -11.81 14.23
CA THR A 110 2.75 -10.54 13.70
C THR A 110 1.86 -10.01 12.58
N THR A 111 1.41 -10.87 11.67
CA THR A 111 0.48 -10.53 10.58
C THR A 111 -0.86 -10.07 11.13
N SER A 112 -1.38 -10.72 12.16
CA SER A 112 -2.62 -10.34 12.84
C SER A 112 -2.50 -8.94 13.47
N SER A 113 -1.39 -8.67 14.15
CA SER A 113 -1.10 -7.36 14.74
C SER A 113 -0.99 -6.25 13.68
N LEU A 114 -0.39 -6.54 12.53
CA LEU A 114 -0.32 -5.61 11.41
C LEU A 114 -1.71 -5.34 10.81
N SER A 115 -2.56 -6.36 10.71
CA SER A 115 -3.95 -6.21 10.27
C SER A 115 -4.75 -5.30 11.19
N ASP A 116 -4.59 -5.42 12.51
CA ASP A 116 -5.23 -4.53 13.48
C ASP A 116 -4.72 -3.09 13.35
N SER A 117 -3.44 -2.91 13.11
CA SER A 117 -2.83 -1.61 12.85
C SER A 117 -3.41 -0.96 11.58
N ALA A 118 -3.59 -1.72 10.50
CA ALA A 118 -4.20 -1.25 9.27
C ALA A 118 -5.66 -0.77 9.51
N ARG A 119 -6.45 -1.53 10.30
CA ARG A 119 -7.81 -1.12 10.69
C ARG A 119 -7.82 0.17 11.50
N ARG A 120 -6.90 0.34 12.44
CA ARG A 120 -6.77 1.59 13.23
C ARG A 120 -6.44 2.79 12.34
N ILE A 121 -5.53 2.63 11.38
CA ILE A 121 -5.21 3.71 10.42
C ILE A 121 -6.44 4.06 9.58
N THR A 122 -7.22 3.08 9.14
CA THR A 122 -8.49 3.31 8.44
C THR A 122 -9.48 4.11 9.31
N GLN A 123 -9.56 3.81 10.60
CA GLN A 123 -10.41 4.58 11.53
C GLN A 123 -9.94 6.03 11.68
N ILE A 124 -8.62 6.25 11.82
CA ILE A 124 -8.02 7.59 11.90
C ILE A 124 -8.33 8.38 10.61
N ARG A 125 -8.14 7.76 9.44
CA ARG A 125 -8.49 8.37 8.15
C ARG A 125 -9.96 8.79 8.12
N ASN A 126 -10.86 7.91 8.54
CA ASN A 126 -12.31 8.18 8.55
C ASN A 126 -12.67 9.31 9.54
N GLN A 127 -11.96 9.43 10.66
CA GLN A 127 -12.13 10.55 11.59
C GLN A 127 -11.66 11.85 10.96
N ALA A 128 -10.48 11.89 10.37
CA ALA A 128 -9.96 13.07 9.67
C ALA A 128 -10.90 13.53 8.54
N ALA A 129 -11.41 12.59 7.75
CA ALA A 129 -12.38 12.89 6.68
C ALA A 129 -13.68 13.55 7.17
N ARG A 130 -14.13 13.23 8.40
CA ARG A 130 -15.34 13.82 8.98
C ARG A 130 -15.13 15.26 9.47
N HIS A 131 -13.91 15.64 9.81
CA HIS A 131 -13.57 16.96 10.30
C HIS A 131 -13.17 17.92 9.15
N THR A 132 -13.00 17.40 7.95
CA THR A 132 -12.75 18.23 6.76
C THR A 132 -14.05 18.94 6.40
N PRO A 133 -14.12 20.29 6.44
CA PRO A 133 -15.29 21.02 5.96
C PRO A 133 -15.54 20.60 4.51
N PRO A 134 -16.79 20.39 4.08
CA PRO A 134 -17.07 20.17 2.67
C PRO A 134 -16.39 21.31 1.90
N ALA A 135 -15.50 20.96 0.97
CA ALA A 135 -14.85 21.95 0.12
C ALA A 135 -15.96 22.85 -0.39
N ALA A 136 -15.93 24.13 0.02
CA ALA A 136 -16.93 25.07 -0.40
C ALA A 136 -16.99 24.93 -1.91
N ALA A 137 -18.10 24.37 -2.40
CA ALA A 137 -18.32 24.25 -3.81
C ALA A 137 -18.01 25.64 -4.34
N SER A 138 -16.96 25.76 -5.15
CA SER A 138 -16.68 26.96 -5.88
C SER A 138 -17.89 27.14 -6.78
N GLU A 139 -18.94 27.67 -6.17
CA GLU A 139 -20.11 28.17 -6.84
C GLU A 139 -19.58 29.28 -7.72
N LYS A 140 -19.18 28.87 -8.91
CA LYS A 140 -18.94 29.79 -10.00
C LYS A 140 -20.25 30.56 -10.10
N ALA A 141 -20.29 31.70 -9.41
CA ALA A 141 -21.40 32.64 -9.47
C ALA A 141 -21.66 32.89 -10.97
N VAL A 142 -22.69 32.25 -11.49
CA VAL A 142 -23.19 32.56 -12.81
C VAL A 142 -23.66 34.00 -12.71
N PRO A 143 -23.03 34.94 -13.44
CA PRO A 143 -23.46 36.32 -13.38
C PRO A 143 -24.94 36.37 -13.78
N PRO A 144 -25.80 37.13 -13.07
CA PRO A 144 -27.21 37.27 -13.43
C PRO A 144 -27.33 37.73 -14.86
N PRO A 145 -28.28 37.16 -15.63
CA PRO A 145 -28.50 37.58 -17.02
C PRO A 145 -28.83 39.10 -17.05
N ALA A 146 -28.07 39.83 -17.87
CA ALA A 146 -28.30 41.25 -18.08
C ALA A 146 -29.78 41.50 -18.47
N PRO A 147 -30.43 42.53 -17.90
CA PRO A 147 -31.82 42.84 -18.26
C PRO A 147 -31.90 43.18 -19.77
N SER A 148 -32.71 42.37 -20.44
CA SER A 148 -33.03 42.55 -21.88
C SER A 148 -33.65 43.94 -22.08
N ALA A 149 -32.97 44.80 -22.80
CA ALA A 149 -33.50 46.12 -23.19
C ALA A 149 -34.77 45.95 -24.00
N ALA A 150 -35.88 46.45 -23.46
CA ALA A 150 -37.15 46.50 -24.16
C ALA A 150 -37.05 47.45 -25.40
N PRO A 151 -37.62 47.10 -26.55
CA PRO A 151 -37.61 48.00 -27.72
C PRO A 151 -38.52 49.20 -27.50
N SER A 152 -37.96 50.40 -27.59
CA SER A 152 -38.67 51.65 -27.58
C SER A 152 -39.69 51.70 -28.79
N ALA A 153 -40.95 51.64 -28.44
CA ALA A 153 -42.03 51.90 -29.45
C ALA A 153 -41.99 53.37 -29.84
N ARG A 154 -41.57 53.65 -31.08
CA ARG A 154 -41.78 54.95 -31.74
C ARG A 154 -43.28 55.13 -31.97
N ARG A 155 -43.88 56.10 -31.28
CA ARG A 155 -45.15 56.66 -31.68
C ARG A 155 -44.92 57.83 -32.69
N ARG A 156 -45.64 57.78 -33.77
CA ARG A 156 -45.97 58.92 -34.63
C ARG A 156 -47.11 59.70 -34.02
#